data_46547c1be8fb877e8d2d19924ce88c4d
#
_entry.id   46547c1be8fb877e8d2d19924ce88c4d
#
_cell.length_a   1.000
_cell.length_b   1.000
_cell.length_c   1.000
_cell.angle_alpha   90.00
_cell.angle_beta   90.00
_cell.angle_gamma   90.00
#
_symmetry.space_group_name_H-M   'P 1'
#
loop_
_entity.id
_entity.type
_entity.pdbx_description
1 polymer ?
#
loop_
_entity_poly.entity_id
_entity_poly.type
_entity_poly.pdbx_seq_one_letter_code
_entity_poly.pdbx_strand_id
1 'polypeptide(L)'
;MNIKERREKLNITQAELAEVTGLSTRTIRRYESGNISKFKEQYILRLIDEYFKVDEEHGILKRDDIVNAIIKIAETYNVTLVYLFGSYAKESAHERSDVDLLIETKETGLRYFGLVEELRQTLKKKIDVIRIEELTENSELLTSILREGIKIYE
;
A
#
# COMPACT_ATOMS: atom_id res chain seq x y z
N MET A 1 -10.57 7.84 -17.06
CA MET A 1 -10.61 6.44 -16.51
C MET A 1 -12.06 6.02 -16.49
N ASN A 2 -12.38 4.89 -17.11
CA ASN A 2 -13.71 4.27 -17.08
C ASN A 2 -13.82 3.19 -16.00
N ILE A 3 -15.03 2.64 -15.81
CA ILE A 3 -15.28 1.63 -14.77
C ILE A 3 -14.39 0.38 -14.96
N LYS A 4 -14.23 -0.09 -16.19
CA LYS A 4 -13.41 -1.26 -16.50
C LYS A 4 -11.94 -1.01 -16.15
N GLU A 5 -11.37 0.10 -16.60
CA GLU A 5 -9.98 0.49 -16.30
C GLU A 5 -9.76 0.61 -14.78
N ARG A 6 -10.73 1.18 -14.05
CA ARG A 6 -10.64 1.32 -12.60
C ARG A 6 -10.66 -0.04 -11.90
N ARG A 7 -11.56 -0.93 -12.32
CA ARG A 7 -11.64 -2.30 -11.79
C ARG A 7 -10.34 -3.09 -12.03
N GLU A 8 -9.81 -3.03 -13.25
CA GLU A 8 -8.57 -3.72 -13.60
C GLU A 8 -7.38 -3.19 -12.81
N LYS A 9 -7.30 -1.88 -12.60
CA LYS A 9 -6.27 -1.25 -11.76
C LYS A 9 -6.34 -1.72 -10.30
N LEU A 10 -7.54 -1.98 -9.78
CA LEU A 10 -7.75 -2.53 -8.44
C LEU A 10 -7.55 -4.05 -8.39
N ASN A 11 -7.36 -4.70 -9.52
CA ASN A 11 -7.22 -6.16 -9.66
C ASN A 11 -8.39 -6.94 -9.04
N ILE A 12 -9.61 -6.45 -9.24
CA ILE A 12 -10.84 -7.09 -8.78
C ILE A 12 -11.68 -7.62 -9.95
N THR A 13 -12.48 -8.64 -9.66
CA THR A 13 -13.38 -9.26 -10.62
C THR A 13 -14.66 -8.43 -10.82
N GLN A 14 -15.40 -8.71 -11.90
CA GLN A 14 -16.73 -8.12 -12.11
C GLN A 14 -17.73 -8.51 -11.01
N ALA A 15 -17.57 -9.70 -10.42
CA ALA A 15 -18.42 -10.16 -9.32
C ALA A 15 -18.16 -9.35 -8.04
N GLU A 16 -16.90 -9.14 -7.68
CA GLU A 16 -16.51 -8.29 -6.55
C GLU A 16 -16.97 -6.84 -6.75
N LEU A 17 -16.83 -6.30 -7.96
CA LEU A 17 -17.34 -4.96 -8.26
C LEU A 17 -18.88 -4.89 -8.15
N ALA A 18 -19.58 -5.95 -8.52
CA ALA A 18 -21.04 -6.04 -8.37
C ALA A 18 -21.44 -6.02 -6.90
N GLU A 19 -20.72 -6.72 -6.03
CA GLU A 19 -20.92 -6.70 -4.57
C GLU A 19 -20.73 -5.28 -3.99
N VAL A 20 -19.61 -4.65 -4.32
CA VAL A 20 -19.27 -3.29 -3.84
C VAL A 20 -20.32 -2.25 -4.25
N THR A 21 -20.81 -2.34 -5.47
CA THR A 21 -21.75 -1.36 -6.04
C THR A 21 -23.22 -1.67 -5.79
N GLY A 22 -23.54 -2.88 -5.29
CA GLY A 22 -24.91 -3.37 -5.16
C GLY A 22 -25.59 -3.64 -6.50
N LEU A 23 -24.84 -3.75 -7.60
CA LEU A 23 -25.36 -3.98 -8.94
C LEU A 23 -25.19 -5.46 -9.33
N SER A 24 -25.98 -5.92 -10.32
CA SER A 24 -25.77 -7.25 -10.88
C SER A 24 -24.52 -7.31 -11.78
N THR A 25 -23.87 -8.45 -11.85
CA THR A 25 -22.73 -8.68 -12.77
C THR A 25 -23.11 -8.39 -14.24
N ARG A 26 -24.36 -8.67 -14.63
CA ARG A 26 -24.88 -8.32 -15.96
C ARG A 26 -24.87 -6.80 -16.18
N THR A 27 -25.27 -6.03 -15.15
CA THR A 27 -25.23 -4.57 -15.21
C THR A 27 -23.81 -4.04 -15.30
N ILE A 28 -22.88 -4.61 -14.53
CA ILE A 28 -21.45 -4.25 -14.60
C ILE A 28 -20.90 -4.48 -16.02
N ARG A 29 -21.14 -5.66 -16.62
CA ARG A 29 -20.71 -5.95 -18.00
C ARG A 29 -21.26 -4.95 -19.01
N ARG A 30 -22.54 -4.60 -18.89
CA ARG A 30 -23.18 -3.60 -19.76
C ARG A 30 -22.52 -2.23 -19.60
N TYR A 31 -22.19 -1.83 -18.39
CA TYR A 31 -21.54 -0.55 -18.12
C TYR A 31 -20.10 -0.52 -18.61
N GLU A 32 -19.36 -1.60 -18.43
CA GLU A 32 -17.99 -1.72 -18.94
C GLU A 32 -17.93 -1.74 -20.49
N SER A 33 -18.99 -2.13 -21.16
CA SER A 33 -19.10 -2.04 -22.63
C SER A 33 -19.47 -0.65 -23.14
N GLY A 34 -19.54 0.36 -22.27
CA GLY A 34 -19.83 1.75 -22.62
C GLY A 34 -21.31 2.11 -22.63
N ASN A 35 -22.20 1.17 -22.30
CA ASN A 35 -23.65 1.43 -22.27
C ASN A 35 -24.08 1.98 -20.91
N ILE A 36 -23.57 3.18 -20.59
CA ILE A 36 -23.83 3.90 -19.35
C ILE A 36 -23.82 5.41 -19.61
N SER A 37 -24.66 6.17 -18.92
CA SER A 37 -24.58 7.62 -18.97
C SER A 37 -23.38 8.14 -18.18
N LYS A 38 -22.79 9.24 -18.64
CA LYS A 38 -21.61 9.86 -18.01
C LYS A 38 -21.83 10.18 -16.53
N PHE A 39 -23.03 10.60 -16.15
CA PHE A 39 -23.38 10.87 -14.77
C PHE A 39 -23.36 9.61 -13.90
N LYS A 40 -23.94 8.50 -14.39
CA LYS A 40 -23.92 7.21 -13.67
C LYS A 40 -22.52 6.63 -13.57
N GLU A 41 -21.72 6.76 -14.62
CA GLU A 41 -20.34 6.33 -14.61
C GLU A 41 -19.53 7.04 -13.53
N GLN A 42 -19.63 8.36 -13.45
CA GLN A 42 -18.95 9.15 -12.42
C GLN A 42 -19.43 8.79 -11.00
N TYR A 43 -20.71 8.54 -10.83
CA TYR A 43 -21.26 8.11 -9.55
C TYR A 43 -20.68 6.75 -9.11
N ILE A 44 -20.62 5.77 -10.02
CA ILE A 44 -20.06 4.45 -9.73
C ILE A 44 -18.55 4.54 -9.45
N LEU A 45 -17.80 5.32 -10.23
CA LEU A 45 -16.39 5.54 -9.98
C LEU A 45 -16.14 6.12 -8.58
N ARG A 46 -16.96 7.06 -8.15
CA ARG A 46 -16.88 7.62 -6.79
C ARG A 46 -17.18 6.57 -5.71
N LEU A 47 -18.19 5.71 -5.90
CA LEU A 47 -18.47 4.61 -4.97
C LEU A 47 -17.28 3.63 -4.87
N ILE A 48 -16.67 3.30 -6.00
CA ILE A 48 -15.48 2.45 -6.05
C ILE A 48 -14.33 3.11 -5.29
N ASP A 49 -14.06 4.38 -5.56
CA ASP A 49 -12.96 5.11 -4.92
C ASP A 49 -13.16 5.25 -3.41
N GLU A 50 -14.38 5.43 -2.96
CA GLU A 50 -14.72 5.51 -1.54
C GLU A 50 -14.58 4.14 -0.84
N TYR A 51 -15.05 3.07 -1.49
CA TYR A 51 -14.97 1.72 -0.94
C TYR A 51 -13.54 1.20 -0.84
N PHE A 52 -12.71 1.46 -1.86
CA PHE A 52 -11.30 1.04 -1.91
C PHE A 52 -10.32 2.13 -1.46
N LYS A 53 -10.81 3.11 -0.73
CA LYS A 53 -9.97 4.15 -0.14
C LYS A 53 -8.93 3.52 0.79
N VAL A 54 -7.68 3.91 0.60
CA VAL A 54 -6.59 3.59 1.53
C VAL A 54 -6.16 4.87 2.23
N ASP A 55 -6.24 4.88 3.54
CA ASP A 55 -5.69 5.92 4.41
C ASP A 55 -5.29 5.29 5.76
N GLU A 56 -4.93 6.09 6.74
CA GLU A 56 -4.48 5.59 8.05
C GLU A 56 -5.55 4.75 8.78
N GLU A 57 -6.83 4.99 8.50
CA GLU A 57 -7.96 4.33 9.16
C GLU A 57 -8.62 3.24 8.30
N HIS A 58 -8.41 3.24 6.98
CA HIS A 58 -9.13 2.40 6.04
C HIS A 58 -8.20 1.71 5.04
N GLY A 59 -8.61 0.53 4.64
CA GLY A 59 -7.95 -0.25 3.60
C GLY A 59 -6.67 -0.94 4.09
N ILE A 60 -6.32 -2.01 3.42
CA ILE A 60 -5.09 -2.78 3.66
C ILE A 60 -4.24 -2.72 2.39
N LEU A 61 -2.97 -2.36 2.53
CA LEU A 61 -2.02 -2.34 1.42
C LEU A 61 -1.69 -3.78 0.97
N LYS A 62 -1.49 -3.94 -0.32
CA LYS A 62 -0.85 -5.14 -0.85
C LYS A 62 0.66 -5.02 -0.68
N ARG A 63 1.34 -6.16 -0.54
CA ARG A 63 2.82 -6.17 -0.45
C ARG A 63 3.47 -5.46 -1.65
N ASP A 64 2.94 -5.68 -2.86
CA ASP A 64 3.45 -5.05 -4.08
C ASP A 64 3.35 -3.52 -4.05
N ASP A 65 2.33 -2.95 -3.41
CA ASP A 65 2.21 -1.50 -3.25
C ASP A 65 3.34 -0.95 -2.38
N ILE A 66 3.70 -1.67 -1.31
CA ILE A 66 4.81 -1.31 -0.41
C ILE A 66 6.14 -1.42 -1.16
N VAL A 67 6.37 -2.53 -1.86
CA VAL A 67 7.59 -2.74 -2.65
C VAL A 67 7.77 -1.65 -3.71
N ASN A 68 6.71 -1.35 -4.47
CA ASN A 68 6.75 -0.32 -5.50
C ASN A 68 7.01 1.08 -4.95
N ALA A 69 6.46 1.41 -3.78
CA ALA A 69 6.75 2.67 -3.11
C ALA A 69 8.23 2.76 -2.69
N ILE A 70 8.78 1.69 -2.13
CA ILE A 70 10.20 1.62 -1.75
C ILE A 70 11.10 1.79 -2.98
N ILE A 71 10.85 1.07 -4.06
CA ILE A 71 11.67 1.16 -5.29
C ILE A 71 11.73 2.60 -5.82
N LYS A 72 10.59 3.31 -5.81
CA LYS A 72 10.51 4.70 -6.31
C LYS A 72 11.38 5.68 -5.55
N ILE A 73 11.51 5.50 -4.24
CA ILE A 73 12.18 6.47 -3.37
C ILE A 73 13.59 6.04 -2.94
N ALA A 74 13.95 4.76 -3.11
CA ALA A 74 15.21 4.21 -2.66
C ALA A 74 16.44 4.95 -3.21
N GLU A 75 16.44 5.25 -4.51
CA GLU A 75 17.54 5.98 -5.14
C GLU A 75 17.65 7.41 -4.63
N THR A 76 16.52 8.10 -4.45
CA THR A 76 16.47 9.50 -3.98
C THR A 76 17.05 9.65 -2.58
N TYR A 77 16.86 8.66 -1.72
CA TYR A 77 17.27 8.68 -0.33
C TYR A 77 18.41 7.72 0.00
N ASN A 78 19.17 7.28 -0.99
CA ASN A 78 20.31 6.38 -0.82
C ASN A 78 19.99 5.18 0.10
N VAL A 79 18.80 4.61 -0.07
CA VAL A 79 18.38 3.40 0.64
C VAL A 79 19.05 2.20 -0.01
N THR A 80 19.72 1.39 0.77
CA THR A 80 20.46 0.21 0.30
C THR A 80 19.81 -1.11 0.68
N LEU A 81 19.00 -1.12 1.73
CA LEU A 81 18.33 -2.33 2.20
C LEU A 81 17.02 -2.00 2.90
N VAL A 82 15.97 -2.78 2.64
CA VAL A 82 14.69 -2.67 3.34
C VAL A 82 14.13 -4.05 3.68
N TYR A 83 13.82 -4.26 4.95
CA TYR A 83 12.98 -5.37 5.43
C TYR A 83 11.61 -4.87 5.85
N LEU A 84 10.57 -5.54 5.41
CA LEU A 84 9.22 -5.41 5.92
C LEU A 84 9.06 -6.37 7.10
N PHE A 85 8.57 -5.90 8.23
CA PHE A 85 8.28 -6.75 9.39
C PHE A 85 6.90 -6.43 9.98
N GLY A 86 6.58 -6.96 11.18
CA GLY A 86 5.31 -6.73 11.82
C GLY A 86 4.11 -7.36 11.09
N SER A 87 2.95 -6.75 11.20
CA SER A 87 1.68 -7.32 10.74
C SER A 87 1.60 -7.50 9.22
N TYR A 88 2.18 -6.60 8.45
CA TYR A 88 2.21 -6.71 6.98
C TYR A 88 3.11 -7.85 6.50
N ALA A 89 4.20 -8.13 7.19
CA ALA A 89 5.06 -9.27 6.86
C ALA A 89 4.39 -10.61 7.21
N LYS A 90 3.62 -10.64 8.31
CA LYS A 90 2.90 -11.82 8.80
C LYS A 90 1.54 -12.05 8.13
N GLU A 91 1.16 -11.20 7.18
CA GLU A 91 -0.17 -11.23 6.54
C GLU A 91 -1.35 -11.12 7.52
N SER A 92 -1.11 -10.48 8.66
CA SER A 92 -2.09 -10.24 9.73
C SER A 92 -2.48 -8.77 9.86
N ALA A 93 -2.12 -7.94 8.89
CA ALA A 93 -2.47 -6.52 8.87
C ALA A 93 -3.98 -6.30 8.80
N HIS A 94 -4.44 -5.28 9.49
CA HIS A 94 -5.81 -4.76 9.44
C HIS A 94 -5.80 -3.29 9.00
N GLU A 95 -6.98 -2.69 8.85
CA GLU A 95 -7.12 -1.35 8.27
C GLU A 95 -6.29 -0.27 8.99
N ARG A 96 -6.09 -0.38 10.29
CA ARG A 96 -5.32 0.56 11.12
C ARG A 96 -3.89 0.12 11.39
N SER A 97 -3.42 -0.93 10.74
CA SER A 97 -2.04 -1.39 10.91
C SER A 97 -1.04 -0.42 10.34
N ASP A 98 0.01 -0.16 11.09
CA ASP A 98 1.17 0.60 10.62
C ASP A 98 2.03 -0.28 9.71
N VAL A 99 2.83 0.32 8.85
CA VAL A 99 3.81 -0.37 8.03
C VAL A 99 5.16 -0.28 8.74
N ASP A 100 5.67 -1.43 9.17
CA ASP A 100 6.91 -1.53 9.93
C ASP A 100 8.07 -1.86 9.00
N LEU A 101 9.05 -0.99 8.91
CA LEU A 101 10.21 -1.10 8.02
C LEU A 101 11.52 -1.00 8.77
N LEU A 102 12.43 -1.92 8.49
CA LEU A 102 13.84 -1.79 8.82
C LEU A 102 14.57 -1.29 7.59
N ILE A 103 15.27 -0.16 7.70
CA ILE A 103 15.92 0.50 6.56
C ILE A 103 17.40 0.74 6.83
N GLU A 104 18.23 0.45 5.83
CA GLU A 104 19.61 0.90 5.76
C GLU A 104 19.68 2.10 4.81
N THR A 105 20.14 3.24 5.33
CA THR A 105 20.36 4.46 4.55
C THR A 105 21.44 5.31 5.20
N LYS A 106 22.15 6.08 4.39
CA LYS A 106 23.12 7.09 4.87
C LYS A 106 22.47 8.43 5.21
N GLU A 107 21.19 8.58 4.94
CA GLU A 107 20.48 9.83 5.19
C GLU A 107 20.29 10.07 6.69
N THR A 108 20.44 11.31 7.11
CA THR A 108 20.26 11.77 8.48
C THR A 108 19.49 13.08 8.52
N GLY A 109 19.04 13.49 9.71
CA GLY A 109 18.37 14.77 9.93
C GLY A 109 17.14 14.94 9.04
N LEU A 110 17.00 16.12 8.42
CA LEU A 110 15.83 16.48 7.62
C LEU A 110 15.61 15.57 6.41
N ARG A 111 16.66 15.06 5.78
CA ARG A 111 16.52 14.13 4.65
C ARG A 111 15.95 12.79 5.11
N TYR A 112 16.35 12.29 6.26
CA TYR A 112 15.76 11.08 6.83
C TYR A 112 14.27 11.26 7.16
N PHE A 113 13.89 12.39 7.77
CA PHE A 113 12.49 12.72 7.98
C PHE A 113 11.71 12.87 6.66
N GLY A 114 12.34 13.42 5.63
CA GLY A 114 11.79 13.50 4.28
C GLY A 114 11.49 12.11 3.69
N LEU A 115 12.39 11.15 3.87
CA LEU A 115 12.18 9.75 3.46
C LEU A 115 10.93 9.15 4.12
N VAL A 116 10.83 9.26 5.45
CA VAL A 116 9.71 8.71 6.21
C VAL A 116 8.39 9.37 5.79
N GLU A 117 8.38 10.69 5.63
CA GLU A 117 7.18 11.42 5.22
C GLU A 117 6.74 11.10 3.79
N GLU A 118 7.69 10.95 2.86
CA GLU A 118 7.37 10.56 1.48
C GLU A 118 6.79 9.15 1.40
N LEU A 119 7.32 8.21 2.20
CA LEU A 119 6.74 6.89 2.36
C LEU A 119 5.31 6.97 2.90
N ARG A 120 5.09 7.74 3.96
CA ARG A 120 3.77 7.93 4.57
C ARG A 120 2.76 8.51 3.57
N GLN A 121 3.15 9.51 2.81
CA GLN A 121 2.28 10.12 1.79
C GLN A 121 2.00 9.19 0.62
N THR A 122 2.99 8.42 0.19
CA THR A 122 2.84 7.48 -0.93
C THR A 122 1.96 6.29 -0.55
N LEU A 123 2.19 5.71 0.62
CA LEU A 123 1.45 4.55 1.11
C LEU A 123 0.14 4.92 1.81
N LYS A 124 -0.03 6.18 2.22
CA LYS A 124 -1.20 6.68 2.96
C LYS A 124 -1.47 5.91 4.26
N LYS A 125 -0.42 5.39 4.88
CA LYS A 125 -0.41 4.69 6.16
C LYS A 125 0.62 5.31 7.07
N LYS A 126 0.47 5.10 8.36
CA LYS A 126 1.55 5.35 9.31
C LYS A 126 2.71 4.41 9.02
N ILE A 127 3.90 4.93 9.03
CA ILE A 127 5.12 4.20 8.79
C ILE A 127 5.96 4.23 10.06
N ASP A 128 6.31 3.07 10.56
CA ASP A 128 7.28 2.92 11.63
C ASP A 128 8.61 2.45 11.03
N VAL A 129 9.61 3.32 11.07
CA VAL A 129 10.92 3.08 10.47
C VAL A 129 11.96 2.94 11.54
N ILE A 130 12.66 1.82 11.52
CA ILE A 130 13.85 1.56 12.34
C ILE A 130 15.05 1.53 11.40
N ARG A 131 16.10 2.28 11.74
CA ARG A 131 17.38 2.18 11.02
C ARG A 131 18.19 1.01 11.55
N ILE A 132 18.93 0.35 10.66
CA ILE A 132 19.80 -0.78 11.05
C ILE A 132 20.74 -0.40 12.19
N GLU A 133 21.27 0.81 12.17
CA GLU A 133 22.16 1.35 13.21
C GLU A 133 21.53 1.38 14.61
N GLU A 134 20.23 1.54 14.70
CA GLU A 134 19.47 1.58 15.96
C GLU A 134 19.30 0.18 16.58
N LEU A 135 19.49 -0.87 15.79
CA LEU A 135 19.33 -2.26 16.25
C LEU A 135 20.53 -2.86 16.96
N THR A 136 21.71 -2.23 16.88
CA THR A 136 22.90 -2.73 17.55
C THR A 136 22.76 -2.82 19.08
N GLU A 137 21.80 -2.08 19.65
CA GLU A 137 21.47 -2.07 21.06
C GLU A 137 20.34 -3.05 21.46
N ASN A 138 19.61 -3.61 20.46
CA ASN A 138 18.45 -4.48 20.70
C ASN A 138 18.51 -5.77 19.86
N SER A 139 19.31 -6.72 20.30
CA SER A 139 19.56 -7.99 19.61
C SER A 139 18.30 -8.87 19.45
N GLU A 140 17.32 -8.77 20.35
CA GLU A 140 16.07 -9.56 20.30
C GLU A 140 15.18 -9.09 19.15
N LEU A 141 15.04 -7.77 18.97
CA LEU A 141 14.28 -7.19 17.88
C LEU A 141 14.91 -7.52 16.53
N LEU A 142 16.24 -7.41 16.40
CA LEU A 142 16.96 -7.79 15.19
C LEU A 142 16.74 -9.27 14.85
N THR A 143 16.84 -10.15 15.84
CA THR A 143 16.61 -11.58 15.65
C THR A 143 15.18 -11.86 15.18
N SER A 144 14.20 -11.18 15.76
CA SER A 144 12.79 -11.30 15.35
C SER A 144 12.58 -10.82 13.89
N ILE A 145 13.15 -9.68 13.52
CA ILE A 145 13.05 -9.14 12.16
C ILE A 145 13.72 -10.07 11.15
N LEU A 146 14.89 -10.59 11.44
CA LEU A 146 15.60 -11.52 10.53
C LEU A 146 14.86 -12.86 10.36
N ARG A 147 14.15 -13.31 11.39
CA ARG A 147 13.38 -14.56 11.36
C ARG A 147 12.04 -14.43 10.65
N GLU A 148 11.31 -13.34 10.88
CA GLU A 148 9.92 -13.18 10.47
C GLU A 148 9.74 -12.07 9.42
N GLY A 149 10.74 -11.23 9.23
CA GLY A 149 10.74 -10.15 8.26
C GLY A 149 10.99 -10.64 6.85
N ILE A 150 10.56 -9.82 5.89
CA ILE A 150 10.71 -10.08 4.46
C ILE A 150 11.60 -9.01 3.87
N LYS A 151 12.72 -9.42 3.26
CA LYS A 151 13.56 -8.48 2.50
C LYS A 151 12.81 -8.07 1.24
N ILE A 152 12.52 -6.79 1.10
CA ILE A 152 11.75 -6.23 -0.01
C ILE A 152 12.57 -5.33 -0.94
N TYR A 153 13.77 -4.94 -0.52
CA TYR A 153 14.71 -4.15 -1.33
C TYR A 153 16.15 -4.39 -0.93
N GLU A 154 17.04 -4.45 -1.95
CA GLU A 154 18.49 -4.53 -1.82
C GLU A 154 19.19 -4.01 -3.07
#